data_247f26f179965751f17e06f45fd06446
#
_entry.id   247f26f179965751f17e06f45fd06446
#
_cell.length_a   1.000
_cell.length_b   1.000
_cell.length_c   1.000
_cell.angle_alpha   90.00
_cell.angle_beta   90.00
_cell.angle_gamma   90.00
#
_symmetry.space_group_name_H-M   'P 1'
#
loop_
_entity.id
_entity.type
_entity.pdbx_description
1 polymer ?
#
loop_
_entity_poly.entity_id
_entity_poly.type
_entity_poly.pdbx_seq_one_letter_code
_entity_poly.pdbx_strand_id
1 'polypeptide(L)'
;MKILRRIFPFLLLAYHLLFAWIGYQFILTHHGDAERYWFLGQDLSASSWIDFLKPGTDVVKFLSFPLVKFFNLPFWSGFLIFSLLSFAGVLILYRTLMRIAGSNVKLHVLAVVLMLLPNLHFWTSLIGKEALILIPLTVFCAELSRKRYFSVWLLMSLLAVAVIR
;
A
#
# COMPACT_ATOMS: atom_id res chain seq x y z
N MET A 1 14.88 9.93 22.36
CA MET A 1 14.52 10.05 20.93
C MET A 1 15.16 8.99 20.01
N LYS A 2 16.45 8.59 20.15
CA LYS A 2 17.08 7.60 19.25
C LYS A 2 16.41 6.20 19.33
N ILE A 3 16.04 5.72 20.51
CA ILE A 3 15.38 4.41 20.71
C ILE A 3 13.99 4.42 20.06
N LEU A 4 13.19 5.47 20.29
CA LEU A 4 11.86 5.59 19.69
C LEU A 4 11.89 5.56 18.17
N ARG A 5 12.87 6.23 17.54
CA ARG A 5 13.05 6.19 16.07
C ARG A 5 13.37 4.79 15.53
N ARG A 6 13.97 3.91 16.33
CA ARG A 6 14.26 2.52 15.91
C ARG A 6 13.06 1.60 16.11
N ILE A 7 12.29 1.80 17.18
CA ILE A 7 11.16 0.93 17.53
C ILE A 7 9.89 1.32 16.77
N PHE A 8 9.68 2.63 16.51
CA PHE A 8 8.46 3.14 15.88
C PHE A 8 8.10 2.47 14.54
N PRO A 9 9.02 2.15 13.60
CA PRO A 9 8.68 1.43 12.38
C PRO A 9 8.08 0.03 12.64
N PHE A 10 8.50 -0.67 13.68
CA PHE A 10 7.94 -1.98 14.05
C PHE A 10 6.54 -1.84 14.65
N LEU A 11 6.34 -0.83 15.51
CA LEU A 11 5.02 -0.49 16.04
C LEU A 11 4.06 -0.09 14.90
N LEU A 12 4.56 0.67 13.94
CA LEU A 12 3.80 1.09 12.78
C LEU A 12 3.44 -0.10 11.87
N LEU A 13 4.33 -1.08 11.72
CA LEU A 13 4.03 -2.34 11.02
C LEU A 13 2.93 -3.12 11.75
N ALA A 14 3.07 -3.31 13.06
CA ALA A 14 2.06 -4.02 13.84
C ALA A 14 0.69 -3.33 13.74
N TYR A 15 0.67 -2.00 13.81
CA TYR A 15 -0.53 -1.19 13.65
C TYR A 15 -1.13 -1.34 12.24
N HIS A 16 -0.30 -1.32 11.20
CA HIS A 16 -0.75 -1.50 9.81
C HIS A 16 -1.32 -2.90 9.57
N LEU A 17 -0.69 -3.95 10.10
CA LEU A 17 -1.20 -5.32 10.03
C LEU A 17 -2.49 -5.53 10.84
N LEU A 18 -2.67 -4.81 11.95
CA LEU A 18 -3.94 -4.78 12.66
C LEU A 18 -5.07 -4.26 11.75
N PHE A 19 -4.81 -3.21 10.97
CA PHE A 19 -5.79 -2.72 9.99
C PHE A 19 -6.02 -3.66 8.81
N ALA A 20 -5.02 -4.47 8.42
CA ALA A 20 -5.24 -5.54 7.45
C ALA A 20 -6.25 -6.57 7.98
N TRP A 21 -6.14 -6.94 9.25
CA TRP A 21 -7.09 -7.84 9.90
C TRP A 21 -8.48 -7.21 10.05
N ILE A 22 -8.57 -5.97 10.53
CA ILE A 22 -9.83 -5.22 10.65
C ILE A 22 -10.49 -5.10 9.27
N GLY A 23 -9.72 -4.76 8.24
CA GLY A 23 -10.20 -4.64 6.88
C GLY A 23 -10.70 -5.98 6.30
N TYR A 24 -10.01 -7.07 6.58
CA TYR A 24 -10.49 -8.41 6.22
C TYR A 24 -11.86 -8.71 6.85
N GLN A 25 -12.01 -8.49 8.17
CA GLN A 25 -13.29 -8.68 8.87
C GLN A 25 -14.39 -7.76 8.33
N PHE A 26 -14.04 -6.51 8.01
CA PHE A 26 -14.97 -5.56 7.42
C PHE A 26 -15.47 -6.03 6.05
N ILE A 27 -14.60 -6.51 5.18
CA ILE A 27 -14.98 -7.00 3.85
C ILE A 27 -15.82 -8.27 3.94
N LEU A 28 -15.57 -9.17 4.88
CA LEU A 28 -16.41 -10.35 5.09
C LEU A 28 -17.87 -10.02 5.44
N THR A 29 -18.10 -8.86 6.06
CA THR A 29 -19.44 -8.45 6.51
C THR A 29 -20.14 -7.49 5.54
N HIS A 30 -19.38 -6.63 4.88
CA HIS A 30 -19.92 -5.54 4.04
C HIS A 30 -19.71 -5.75 2.55
N HIS A 31 -18.93 -6.79 2.19
CA HIS A 31 -18.47 -7.03 0.84
C HIS A 31 -17.66 -5.85 0.26
N GLY A 32 -17.20 -5.96 -0.96
CA GLY A 32 -16.49 -4.85 -1.62
C GLY A 32 -15.57 -5.28 -2.75
N ASP A 33 -14.83 -4.30 -3.26
CA ASP A 33 -13.94 -4.51 -4.42
C ASP A 33 -12.82 -5.50 -4.15
N ALA A 34 -12.37 -5.65 -2.89
CA ALA A 34 -11.34 -6.62 -2.52
C ALA A 34 -11.73 -8.07 -2.88
N GLU A 35 -13.01 -8.44 -2.73
CA GLU A 35 -13.52 -9.73 -3.15
C GLU A 35 -13.47 -9.90 -4.67
N ARG A 36 -13.87 -8.84 -5.41
CA ARG A 36 -13.83 -8.85 -6.88
C ARG A 36 -12.40 -8.99 -7.41
N TYR A 37 -11.43 -8.38 -6.73
CA TYR A 37 -10.03 -8.47 -7.12
C TYR A 37 -9.40 -9.81 -6.77
N TRP A 38 -9.82 -10.44 -5.68
CA TRP A 38 -9.30 -11.73 -5.26
C TRP A 38 -9.96 -12.90 -5.99
N PHE A 39 -11.28 -12.94 -6.01
CA PHE A 39 -12.02 -13.99 -6.71
C PHE A 39 -12.15 -13.76 -8.21
N LEU A 40 -11.57 -12.63 -8.72
CA LEU A 40 -11.49 -12.27 -10.12
C LEU A 40 -12.84 -12.19 -10.83
N GLY A 41 -13.91 -12.08 -10.02
CA GLY A 41 -15.27 -11.78 -10.45
C GLY A 41 -16.00 -12.88 -11.20
N GLN A 42 -15.34 -13.93 -11.72
CA GLN A 42 -15.98 -15.00 -12.49
C GLN A 42 -15.09 -16.24 -12.63
N ASP A 43 -15.50 -17.20 -13.46
CA ASP A 43 -14.80 -18.45 -13.71
C ASP A 43 -13.32 -18.24 -14.10
N LEU A 44 -12.44 -18.54 -13.16
CA LEU A 44 -10.99 -18.45 -13.32
C LEU A 44 -10.43 -19.37 -14.39
N SER A 45 -11.17 -20.44 -14.77
CA SER A 45 -10.73 -21.37 -15.80
C SER A 45 -10.73 -20.75 -17.19
N ALA A 46 -11.58 -19.72 -17.40
CA ALA A 46 -11.71 -19.02 -18.68
C ALA A 46 -10.79 -17.81 -18.83
N SER A 47 -10.07 -17.41 -17.75
CA SER A 47 -9.24 -16.21 -17.76
C SER A 47 -7.73 -16.55 -17.84
N SER A 48 -7.03 -15.86 -18.72
CA SER A 48 -5.55 -15.86 -18.76
C SER A 48 -5.01 -14.74 -17.88
N TRP A 49 -3.84 -14.96 -17.28
CA TRP A 49 -3.14 -13.91 -16.51
C TRP A 49 -2.92 -12.62 -17.31
N ILE A 50 -2.59 -12.77 -18.59
CA ILE A 50 -2.32 -11.64 -19.51
C ILE A 50 -3.57 -10.79 -19.74
N ASP A 51 -4.77 -11.33 -19.59
CA ASP A 51 -6.04 -10.60 -19.77
C ASP A 51 -6.18 -9.44 -18.77
N PHE A 52 -5.50 -9.54 -17.61
CA PHE A 52 -5.46 -8.52 -16.58
C PHE A 52 -4.31 -7.52 -16.72
N LEU A 53 -3.46 -7.64 -17.74
CA LEU A 53 -2.39 -6.67 -18.01
C LEU A 53 -2.97 -5.41 -18.68
N LYS A 54 -3.79 -4.69 -17.93
CA LYS A 54 -4.48 -3.46 -18.34
C LYS A 54 -4.36 -2.40 -17.25
N PRO A 55 -4.33 -1.10 -17.62
CA PRO A 55 -4.35 -0.01 -16.65
C PRO A 55 -5.61 -0.02 -15.79
N GLY A 56 -5.52 0.57 -14.62
CA GLY A 56 -6.64 0.74 -13.70
C GLY A 56 -6.80 -0.42 -12.71
N THR A 57 -8.03 -0.84 -12.47
CA THR A 57 -8.37 -1.87 -11.49
C THR A 57 -7.80 -3.25 -11.82
N ASP A 58 -7.55 -3.52 -13.10
CA ASP A 58 -7.04 -4.81 -13.55
C ASP A 58 -5.60 -5.07 -13.10
N VAL A 59 -4.82 -4.02 -12.80
CA VAL A 59 -3.50 -4.18 -12.16
C VAL A 59 -3.60 -4.94 -10.83
N VAL A 60 -4.66 -4.69 -10.04
CA VAL A 60 -4.88 -5.41 -8.78
C VAL A 60 -5.15 -6.89 -9.05
N LYS A 61 -6.02 -7.19 -10.03
CA LYS A 61 -6.31 -8.55 -10.46
C LYS A 61 -5.09 -9.26 -11.03
N PHE A 62 -4.27 -8.53 -11.83
CA PHE A 62 -3.01 -9.06 -12.36
C PHE A 62 -2.07 -9.53 -11.24
N LEU A 63 -1.97 -8.79 -10.15
CA LEU A 63 -1.18 -9.19 -8.98
C LEU A 63 -1.84 -10.29 -8.15
N SER A 64 -3.17 -10.31 -8.06
CA SER A 64 -3.90 -11.33 -7.31
C SER A 64 -3.95 -12.68 -8.03
N PHE A 65 -3.98 -12.69 -9.38
CA PHE A 65 -4.12 -13.90 -10.18
C PHE A 65 -3.11 -15.00 -9.84
N PRO A 66 -1.79 -14.76 -9.81
CA PRO A 66 -0.83 -15.80 -9.47
C PRO A 66 -1.00 -16.31 -8.03
N LEU A 67 -1.38 -15.43 -7.10
CA LEU A 67 -1.57 -15.80 -5.70
C LEU A 67 -2.75 -16.78 -5.55
N VAL A 68 -3.81 -16.52 -6.29
CA VAL A 68 -5.02 -17.35 -6.26
C VAL A 68 -4.87 -18.59 -7.14
N LYS A 69 -4.44 -18.43 -8.40
CA LYS A 69 -4.47 -19.51 -9.41
C LYS A 69 -3.29 -20.47 -9.29
N PHE A 70 -2.09 -19.96 -9.02
CA PHE A 70 -0.89 -20.82 -8.97
C PHE A 70 -0.56 -21.28 -7.55
N PHE A 71 -0.73 -20.38 -6.57
CA PHE A 71 -0.41 -20.69 -5.17
C PHE A 71 -1.63 -21.11 -4.34
N ASN A 72 -2.84 -21.01 -4.89
CA ASN A 72 -4.09 -21.35 -4.21
C ASN A 72 -4.19 -20.76 -2.79
N LEU A 73 -3.78 -19.50 -2.63
CA LEU A 73 -3.75 -18.85 -1.33
C LEU A 73 -5.15 -18.46 -0.87
N PRO A 74 -5.46 -18.57 0.43
CA PRO A 74 -6.75 -18.18 0.97
C PRO A 74 -6.93 -16.64 0.96
N PHE A 75 -8.18 -16.18 0.96
CA PHE A 75 -8.54 -14.75 0.83
C PHE A 75 -7.84 -13.83 1.86
N TRP A 76 -7.76 -14.26 3.12
CA TRP A 76 -7.09 -13.48 4.17
C TRP A 76 -5.61 -13.19 3.87
N SER A 77 -4.95 -14.09 3.17
CA SER A 77 -3.53 -13.91 2.82
C SER A 77 -3.31 -12.76 1.84
N GLY A 78 -4.30 -12.45 1.00
CA GLY A 78 -4.28 -11.28 0.14
C GLY A 78 -4.17 -9.98 0.93
N PHE A 79 -4.92 -9.83 2.02
CA PHE A 79 -4.81 -8.66 2.89
C PHE A 79 -3.42 -8.55 3.51
N LEU A 80 -2.84 -9.66 3.96
CA LEU A 80 -1.49 -9.68 4.49
C LEU A 80 -0.45 -9.26 3.44
N ILE A 81 -0.52 -9.83 2.23
CA ILE A 81 0.44 -9.55 1.15
C ILE A 81 0.33 -8.09 0.70
N PHE A 82 -0.89 -7.60 0.42
CA PHE A 82 -1.10 -6.21 -0.01
C PHE A 82 -0.73 -5.22 1.09
N SER A 83 -1.00 -5.53 2.35
CA SER A 83 -0.60 -4.73 3.50
C SER A 83 0.92 -4.68 3.65
N LEU A 84 1.63 -5.80 3.54
CA LEU A 84 3.10 -5.80 3.58
C LEU A 84 3.71 -5.01 2.41
N LEU A 85 3.12 -5.12 1.23
CA LEU A 85 3.53 -4.37 0.05
C LEU A 85 3.34 -2.86 0.28
N SER A 86 2.14 -2.42 0.68
CA SER A 86 1.84 -1.02 0.94
C SER A 86 2.62 -0.43 2.11
N PHE A 87 3.00 -1.27 3.09
CA PHE A 87 3.83 -0.84 4.21
C PHE A 87 5.19 -0.28 3.79
N ALA A 88 5.74 -0.72 2.65
CA ALA A 88 6.92 -0.09 2.07
C ALA A 88 6.66 1.40 1.78
N GLY A 89 5.50 1.75 1.24
CA GLY A 89 5.07 3.13 1.04
C GLY A 89 4.92 3.89 2.36
N VAL A 90 4.30 3.27 3.38
CA VAL A 90 4.18 3.84 4.73
C VAL A 90 5.56 4.18 5.30
N LEU A 91 6.55 3.29 5.16
CA LEU A 91 7.93 3.53 5.61
C LEU A 91 8.62 4.66 4.85
N ILE A 92 8.41 4.75 3.53
CA ILE A 92 8.97 5.83 2.71
C ILE A 92 8.36 7.17 3.16
N LEU A 93 7.04 7.21 3.38
CA LEU A 93 6.35 8.39 3.87
C LEU A 93 6.88 8.81 5.25
N TYR A 94 6.95 7.88 6.19
CA TYR A 94 7.51 8.14 7.53
C TYR A 94 8.92 8.73 7.45
N ARG A 95 9.82 8.10 6.70
CA ARG A 95 11.20 8.58 6.54
C ARG A 95 11.27 9.96 5.89
N THR A 96 10.36 10.24 4.96
CA THR A 96 10.26 11.54 4.29
C THR A 96 9.81 12.63 5.25
N LEU A 97 8.74 12.37 6.03
CA LEU A 97 8.24 13.29 7.05
C LEU A 97 9.30 13.57 8.13
N MET A 98 10.00 12.52 8.60
CA MET A 98 11.08 12.69 9.57
C MET A 98 12.25 13.52 9.03
N ARG A 99 12.54 13.41 7.73
CA ARG A 99 13.56 14.25 7.08
C ARG A 99 13.11 15.71 6.99
N ILE A 100 11.88 15.96 6.58
CA ILE A 100 11.30 17.31 6.48
C ILE A 100 11.25 17.96 7.87
N ALA A 101 10.90 17.21 8.90
CA ALA A 101 10.85 17.70 10.28
C ALA A 101 12.22 18.17 10.81
N GLY A 102 13.33 17.61 10.29
CA GLY A 102 14.70 18.01 10.68
C GLY A 102 14.94 17.93 12.17
N SER A 103 15.20 19.06 12.84
CA SER A 103 15.37 19.17 14.30
C SER A 103 14.11 19.69 15.02
N ASN A 104 13.05 20.03 14.29
CA ASN A 104 11.85 20.64 14.87
C ASN A 104 10.98 19.58 15.56
N VAL A 105 10.90 19.64 16.89
CA VAL A 105 10.14 18.67 17.72
C VAL A 105 8.66 18.71 17.39
N LYS A 106 8.05 19.88 17.14
CA LYS A 106 6.63 19.99 16.81
C LYS A 106 6.29 19.27 15.50
N LEU A 107 7.16 19.41 14.49
CA LEU A 107 6.98 18.70 13.21
C LEU A 107 7.20 17.20 13.36
N HIS A 108 8.06 16.73 14.25
CA HIS A 108 8.18 15.30 14.57
C HIS A 108 6.90 14.75 15.19
N VAL A 109 6.32 15.47 16.15
CA VAL A 109 5.04 15.05 16.76
C VAL A 109 3.94 15.01 15.71
N LEU A 110 3.83 16.05 14.89
CA LEU A 110 2.86 16.09 13.79
C LEU A 110 3.05 14.91 12.82
N ALA A 111 4.29 14.62 12.44
CA ALA A 111 4.59 13.48 11.57
C ALA A 111 4.15 12.14 12.19
N VAL A 112 4.41 11.92 13.48
CA VAL A 112 3.93 10.71 14.19
C VAL A 112 2.41 10.65 14.20
N VAL A 113 1.72 11.74 14.51
CA VAL A 113 0.25 11.81 14.49
C VAL A 113 -0.30 11.48 13.10
N LEU A 114 0.27 12.07 12.04
CA LEU A 114 -0.14 11.78 10.65
C LEU A 114 0.07 10.30 10.30
N MET A 115 1.17 9.70 10.76
CA MET A 115 1.44 8.28 10.53
C MET A 115 0.54 7.32 11.32
N LEU A 116 -0.17 7.80 12.33
CA LEU A 116 -1.12 7.00 13.12
C LEU A 116 -2.59 7.24 12.72
N LEU A 117 -2.84 7.99 11.65
CA LEU A 117 -4.20 8.19 11.14
C LEU A 117 -4.83 6.85 10.70
N PRO A 118 -5.95 6.43 11.29
CA PRO A 118 -6.58 5.14 10.97
C PRO A 118 -6.92 4.99 9.48
N ASN A 119 -7.42 6.04 8.84
CA ASN A 119 -7.79 6.03 7.44
C ASN A 119 -6.62 5.70 6.50
N LEU A 120 -5.40 6.18 6.83
CA LEU A 120 -4.22 5.83 6.06
C LEU A 120 -4.01 4.32 6.06
N HIS A 121 -4.06 3.69 7.23
CA HIS A 121 -3.79 2.26 7.36
C HIS A 121 -4.95 1.40 6.88
N PHE A 122 -6.18 1.79 7.17
CA PHE A 122 -7.36 1.03 6.76
C PHE A 122 -7.39 0.84 5.24
N TRP A 123 -7.41 1.92 4.48
CA TRP A 123 -7.55 1.83 3.02
C TRP A 123 -6.33 1.23 2.32
N THR A 124 -5.13 1.47 2.84
CA THR A 124 -3.90 0.97 2.21
C THR A 124 -3.52 -0.45 2.63
N SER A 125 -4.21 -1.05 3.60
CA SER A 125 -4.04 -2.46 3.97
C SER A 125 -5.04 -3.42 3.33
N LEU A 126 -6.00 -2.90 2.54
CA LEU A 126 -6.94 -3.73 1.79
C LEU A 126 -6.32 -4.22 0.48
N ILE A 127 -6.93 -5.29 -0.08
CA ILE A 127 -6.67 -5.71 -1.47
C ILE A 127 -7.30 -4.68 -2.38
N GLY A 128 -6.49 -3.74 -2.91
CA GLY A 128 -7.02 -2.64 -3.70
C GLY A 128 -5.92 -1.77 -4.32
N LYS A 129 -6.36 -0.82 -5.13
CA LYS A 129 -5.48 0.16 -5.79
C LYS A 129 -4.75 1.04 -4.78
N GLU A 130 -5.40 1.35 -3.66
CA GLU A 130 -4.89 2.22 -2.62
C GLU A 130 -3.60 1.65 -2.02
N ALA A 131 -3.55 0.34 -1.81
CA ALA A 131 -2.34 -0.35 -1.37
C ALA A 131 -1.18 -0.22 -2.37
N LEU A 132 -1.49 -0.31 -3.67
CA LEU A 132 -0.49 -0.24 -4.74
C LEU A 132 -0.03 1.19 -5.03
N ILE A 133 -0.96 2.16 -5.02
CA ILE A 133 -0.68 3.57 -5.30
C ILE A 133 0.19 4.21 -4.22
N LEU A 134 0.11 3.73 -2.98
CA LEU A 134 0.82 4.35 -1.87
C LEU A 134 2.34 4.38 -2.10
N ILE A 135 2.92 3.31 -2.63
CA ILE A 135 4.37 3.25 -2.89
C ILE A 135 4.81 4.33 -3.89
N PRO A 136 4.28 4.36 -5.13
CA PRO A 136 4.73 5.36 -6.09
C PRO A 136 4.41 6.79 -5.63
N LEU A 137 3.27 7.02 -4.98
CA LEU A 137 2.93 8.33 -4.45
C LEU A 137 3.94 8.80 -3.39
N THR A 138 4.34 7.93 -2.48
CA THR A 138 5.31 8.28 -1.43
C THR A 138 6.74 8.41 -1.98
N VAL A 139 7.11 7.64 -3.01
CA VAL A 139 8.37 7.83 -3.75
C VAL A 139 8.39 9.18 -4.43
N PHE A 140 7.30 9.56 -5.12
CA PHE A 140 7.15 10.89 -5.73
C PHE A 140 7.36 12.01 -4.70
N CYS A 141 6.66 11.96 -3.56
CA CYS A 141 6.82 12.94 -2.47
C CYS A 141 8.25 12.95 -1.91
N ALA A 142 8.89 11.79 -1.81
CA ALA A 142 10.27 11.68 -1.32
C ALA A 142 11.28 12.35 -2.26
N GLU A 143 11.13 12.16 -3.58
CA GLU A 143 12.00 12.77 -4.58
C GLU A 143 11.80 14.31 -4.63
N LEU A 144 10.54 14.77 -4.59
CA LEU A 144 10.25 16.20 -4.49
C LEU A 144 10.87 16.83 -3.23
N SER A 145 10.75 16.15 -2.08
CA SER A 145 11.33 16.63 -0.82
C SER A 145 12.85 16.75 -0.86
N ARG A 146 13.49 15.98 -1.75
CA ARG A 146 14.94 16.03 -2.03
C ARG A 146 15.31 17.02 -3.13
N LYS A 147 14.35 17.75 -3.71
CA LYS A 147 14.52 18.63 -4.87
C LYS A 147 15.10 17.92 -6.10
N ARG A 148 14.82 16.62 -6.27
CA ARG A 148 15.28 15.80 -7.39
C ARG A 148 14.22 15.73 -8.49
N TYR A 149 13.97 16.87 -9.15
CA TYR A 149 12.88 17.04 -10.13
C TYR A 149 13.05 16.24 -11.42
N PHE A 150 14.26 15.78 -11.73
CA PHE A 150 14.58 14.98 -12.93
C PHE A 150 15.09 13.58 -12.58
N SER A 151 14.71 13.02 -11.43
CA SER A 151 15.14 11.68 -11.08
C SER A 151 14.31 10.63 -11.84
N VAL A 152 14.96 9.52 -12.20
CA VAL A 152 14.27 8.36 -12.81
C VAL A 152 13.17 7.84 -11.90
N TRP A 153 13.38 7.88 -10.58
CA TRP A 153 12.40 7.44 -9.59
C TRP A 153 11.14 8.30 -9.57
N LEU A 154 11.28 9.62 -9.81
CA LEU A 154 10.14 10.53 -9.93
C LEU A 154 9.33 10.19 -11.18
N LEU A 155 9.98 10.00 -12.32
CA LEU A 155 9.31 9.62 -13.56
C LEU A 155 8.60 8.27 -13.45
N MET A 156 9.29 7.25 -12.91
CA MET A 156 8.73 5.92 -12.70
C MET A 156 7.54 5.93 -11.74
N SER A 157 7.60 6.76 -10.69
CA SER A 157 6.49 6.90 -9.76
C SER A 157 5.24 7.53 -10.41
N LEU A 158 5.41 8.53 -11.27
CA LEU A 158 4.31 9.11 -12.04
C LEU A 158 3.70 8.11 -13.01
N LEU A 159 4.53 7.36 -13.75
CA LEU A 159 4.06 6.31 -14.65
C LEU A 159 3.30 5.22 -13.90
N ALA A 160 3.82 4.77 -12.74
CA ALA A 160 3.14 3.78 -11.92
C ALA A 160 1.78 4.26 -11.42
N VAL A 161 1.68 5.51 -10.95
CA VAL A 161 0.38 6.11 -10.56
C VAL A 161 -0.58 6.16 -11.75
N ALA A 162 -0.11 6.55 -12.94
CA ALA A 162 -0.94 6.62 -14.14
C ALA A 162 -1.45 5.25 -14.59
N VAL A 163 -0.64 4.19 -14.44
CA VAL A 163 -1.03 2.82 -14.80
C VAL A 163 -2.03 2.23 -13.79
N ILE A 164 -1.88 2.52 -12.50
CA ILE A 164 -2.75 1.96 -11.45
C ILE A 164 -4.10 2.70 -11.39
N ARG A 165 -4.14 3.96 -11.76
CA ARG A 165 -5.36 4.78 -11.68
C ARG A 165 -6.24 4.62 -12.90
#